data_7725fcaf11e93ee6bc7036e54261322e
#
_entry.id   7725fcaf11e93ee6bc7036e54261322e
#
_cell.length_a   1.000
_cell.length_b   1.000
_cell.length_c   1.000
_cell.angle_alpha   90.00
_cell.angle_beta   90.00
_cell.angle_gamma   90.00
#
_symmetry.space_group_name_H-M   'P 1'
#
loop_
_entity.id
_entity.type
_entity.pdbx_description
1 polymer ?
#
loop_
_entity_poly.entity_id
_entity_poly.type
_entity_poly.pdbx_seq_one_letter_code
_entity_poly.pdbx_strand_id
1 'polypeptide(L)'
;MKSIKLPRIFLIASLLGLVSACAPPAADIGPTPFPPEYFPTAVVLTGQAVMATNLAGTPSATPSQTLTPSLTPTPTETLTPVPTDTLTPSPSAPLAQIRIISPGPMSKVTSPISLRIQIVSGGSELVRVDLQGEDGRLLARKLERVQSWPGGYYVSMKIPFEVRAAAEVGLITISTKDDFDRTQSQLGMRVLLLSIGAEEITPEGDSSERAVFYTPPRKDAFVQGGVLNVEGRYLPYNDEPVILELLDQGGKTVGLRVLDFTGTDEQLFSTTVPYKVSEPTMARLVLRQDDDRLDGYIYLYSQEILLNP
;
A
#
# COMPACT_ATOMS: atom_id res chain seq x y z
N MET A 1 -54.16 -45.08 10.32
CA MET A 1 -53.57 -43.74 10.38
C MET A 1 -53.38 -43.23 8.95
N LYS A 2 -54.21 -42.25 8.52
CA LYS A 2 -54.21 -41.71 7.15
C LYS A 2 -53.22 -40.53 7.05
N SER A 3 -52.23 -40.68 6.18
CA SER A 3 -51.26 -39.66 5.83
C SER A 3 -51.94 -38.59 4.95
N ILE A 4 -51.97 -37.35 5.43
CA ILE A 4 -52.49 -36.19 4.70
C ILE A 4 -51.37 -35.66 3.81
N LYS A 5 -51.54 -35.79 2.49
CA LYS A 5 -50.67 -35.15 1.50
C LYS A 5 -51.09 -33.69 1.32
N LEU A 6 -50.33 -32.75 1.81
CA LEU A 6 -50.50 -31.31 1.52
C LEU A 6 -50.24 -31.05 0.01
N PRO A 7 -51.11 -30.29 -0.66
CA PRO A 7 -50.99 -30.08 -2.10
C PRO A 7 -49.85 -29.12 -2.44
N ARG A 8 -48.98 -29.58 -3.34
CA ARG A 8 -47.85 -28.87 -3.94
C ARG A 8 -48.24 -27.55 -4.70
N ILE A 9 -49.49 -27.19 -4.73
CA ILE A 9 -50.04 -26.04 -5.46
C ILE A 9 -49.74 -24.70 -4.76
N PHE A 10 -49.55 -24.70 -3.44
CA PHE A 10 -49.24 -23.45 -2.70
C PHE A 10 -47.79 -22.98 -2.86
N LEU A 11 -46.88 -23.84 -3.27
CA LEU A 11 -45.47 -23.45 -3.44
C LEU A 11 -45.21 -22.71 -4.77
N ILE A 12 -46.05 -22.91 -5.77
CA ILE A 12 -45.92 -22.31 -7.10
C ILE A 12 -46.49 -20.88 -7.11
N ALA A 13 -47.52 -20.61 -6.32
CA ALA A 13 -48.13 -19.28 -6.24
C ALA A 13 -47.23 -18.22 -5.50
N SER A 14 -46.33 -18.68 -4.63
CA SER A 14 -45.40 -17.79 -3.90
C SER A 14 -44.18 -17.39 -4.72
N LEU A 15 -43.89 -18.09 -5.82
CA LEU A 15 -42.69 -17.82 -6.64
C LEU A 15 -42.97 -16.82 -7.79
N LEU A 16 -44.23 -16.54 -8.11
CA LEU A 16 -44.59 -15.57 -9.16
C LEU A 16 -44.72 -14.13 -8.68
N GLY A 17 -44.65 -13.86 -7.39
CA GLY A 17 -44.79 -12.51 -6.80
C GLY A 17 -43.50 -11.66 -6.70
N LEU A 18 -42.34 -12.20 -7.07
CA LEU A 18 -41.01 -11.55 -6.83
C LEU A 18 -40.36 -10.97 -8.09
N VAL A 19 -41.08 -10.83 -9.21
CA VAL A 19 -40.47 -10.34 -10.47
C VAL A 19 -40.88 -8.92 -10.85
N SER A 20 -41.40 -8.11 -9.94
CA SER A 20 -41.84 -6.74 -10.24
C SER A 20 -41.17 -5.68 -9.39
N ALA A 21 -39.84 -5.53 -9.39
CA ALA A 21 -39.19 -4.29 -8.92
C ALA A 21 -37.73 -4.21 -9.38
N CYS A 22 -37.48 -4.13 -10.68
CA CYS A 22 -36.25 -3.58 -11.21
C CYS A 22 -36.61 -2.42 -12.13
N ALA A 23 -36.83 -1.22 -11.54
CA ALA A 23 -36.70 0.00 -12.27
C ALA A 23 -35.19 0.27 -12.44
N PRO A 24 -34.69 0.57 -13.65
CA PRO A 24 -33.29 0.99 -13.80
C PRO A 24 -33.07 2.31 -13.04
N PRO A 25 -31.93 2.48 -12.38
CA PRO A 25 -31.57 3.77 -11.78
C PRO A 25 -31.55 4.82 -12.88
N ALA A 26 -32.10 6.01 -12.58
CA ALA A 26 -32.02 7.17 -13.44
C ALA A 26 -30.55 7.42 -13.78
N ALA A 27 -30.26 7.61 -15.06
CA ALA A 27 -28.93 7.95 -15.52
C ALA A 27 -28.46 9.20 -14.77
N ASP A 28 -27.34 9.06 -14.06
CA ASP A 28 -26.63 10.15 -13.41
C ASP A 28 -26.17 11.09 -14.53
N ILE A 29 -26.80 12.27 -14.60
CA ILE A 29 -26.42 13.30 -15.57
C ILE A 29 -25.11 13.89 -15.00
N GLY A 30 -23.99 13.41 -15.50
CA GLY A 30 -22.69 13.97 -15.17
C GLY A 30 -22.67 15.48 -15.33
N PRO A 31 -21.78 16.20 -14.64
CA PRO A 31 -21.74 17.67 -14.67
C PRO A 31 -21.64 18.14 -16.12
N THR A 32 -22.56 18.99 -16.50
CA THR A 32 -22.64 19.60 -17.84
C THR A 32 -21.29 20.31 -18.09
N PRO A 33 -20.57 20.02 -19.17
CA PRO A 33 -19.36 20.76 -19.49
C PRO A 33 -19.69 22.23 -19.65
N PHE A 34 -18.84 23.12 -19.13
CA PHE A 34 -19.02 24.56 -19.23
C PHE A 34 -19.24 24.97 -20.68
N PRO A 35 -20.22 25.87 -20.94
CA PRO A 35 -20.45 26.38 -22.29
C PRO A 35 -19.14 26.96 -22.86
N PRO A 36 -18.85 26.73 -24.15
CA PRO A 36 -17.59 27.17 -24.76
C PRO A 36 -17.35 28.69 -24.74
N GLU A 37 -18.35 29.47 -24.54
CA GLU A 37 -18.30 30.93 -24.39
C GLU A 37 -17.63 31.43 -23.09
N TYR A 38 -17.46 30.58 -22.09
CA TYR A 38 -16.75 30.95 -20.83
C TYR A 38 -15.24 30.91 -20.94
N PHE A 39 -14.69 30.16 -21.90
CA PHE A 39 -13.23 30.02 -22.06
C PHE A 39 -12.51 31.32 -22.44
N PRO A 40 -13.03 32.15 -23.38
CA PRO A 40 -12.35 33.38 -23.73
C PRO A 40 -12.34 34.41 -22.57
N THR A 41 -13.39 34.46 -21.74
CA THR A 41 -13.44 35.36 -20.58
C THR A 41 -12.42 35.00 -19.51
N ALA A 42 -12.23 33.71 -19.22
CA ALA A 42 -11.24 33.25 -18.24
C ALA A 42 -9.80 33.54 -18.70
N VAL A 43 -9.51 33.34 -19.98
CA VAL A 43 -8.18 33.62 -20.57
C VAL A 43 -7.88 35.11 -20.55
N VAL A 44 -8.84 35.96 -20.87
CA VAL A 44 -8.66 37.44 -20.85
C VAL A 44 -8.41 37.94 -19.44
N LEU A 45 -9.13 37.47 -18.43
CA LEU A 45 -8.93 37.86 -17.03
C LEU A 45 -7.56 37.44 -16.49
N THR A 46 -7.11 36.24 -16.85
CA THR A 46 -5.77 35.75 -16.46
C THR A 46 -4.67 36.57 -17.15
N GLY A 47 -4.84 36.90 -18.42
CA GLY A 47 -3.90 37.76 -19.16
C GLY A 47 -3.79 39.17 -18.61
N GLN A 48 -4.90 39.78 -18.19
CA GLN A 48 -4.91 41.11 -17.57
C GLN A 48 -4.23 41.12 -16.20
N ALA A 49 -4.41 40.07 -15.38
CA ALA A 49 -3.75 39.93 -14.09
C ALA A 49 -2.21 39.84 -14.23
N VAL A 50 -1.71 39.10 -15.22
CA VAL A 50 -0.27 38.99 -15.50
C VAL A 50 0.30 40.33 -15.99
N MET A 51 -0.40 41.08 -16.85
CA MET A 51 0.04 42.39 -17.31
C MET A 51 0.09 43.45 -16.16
N ALA A 52 -0.90 43.43 -15.25
CA ALA A 52 -0.92 44.33 -14.10
C ALA A 52 0.26 44.05 -13.14
N THR A 53 0.64 42.81 -12.94
CA THR A 53 1.78 42.42 -12.10
C THR A 53 3.10 42.87 -12.71
N ASN A 54 3.27 42.79 -14.02
CA ASN A 54 4.49 43.21 -14.72
C ASN A 54 4.67 44.73 -14.76
N LEU A 55 3.59 45.54 -14.76
CA LEU A 55 3.64 46.98 -14.71
C LEU A 55 3.98 47.56 -13.35
N ALA A 56 3.72 46.85 -12.27
CA ALA A 56 4.01 47.26 -10.89
C ALA A 56 5.48 47.08 -10.47
N GLY A 57 6.27 46.35 -11.28
CA GLY A 57 7.65 45.98 -10.97
C GLY A 57 8.76 46.89 -11.52
N THR A 58 8.46 48.08 -12.11
CA THR A 58 9.50 48.96 -12.67
C THR A 58 10.06 49.89 -11.61
N PRO A 59 11.31 49.71 -11.12
CA PRO A 59 11.90 50.66 -10.18
C PRO A 59 12.29 51.95 -10.88
N SER A 60 11.84 53.09 -10.32
CA SER A 60 12.20 54.44 -10.75
C SER A 60 13.65 54.70 -10.37
N ALA A 61 14.50 55.04 -11.32
CA ALA A 61 15.88 55.39 -11.10
C ALA A 61 16.00 56.83 -10.51
N THR A 62 16.46 56.95 -9.25
CA THR A 62 16.84 58.22 -8.66
C THR A 62 18.33 58.42 -8.86
N PRO A 63 18.82 59.53 -9.43
CA PRO A 63 20.26 59.79 -9.60
C PRO A 63 20.90 60.10 -8.25
N SER A 64 21.84 59.27 -7.82
CA SER A 64 22.66 59.50 -6.63
C SER A 64 23.99 60.11 -7.01
N GLN A 65 24.42 61.14 -6.27
CA GLN A 65 25.62 61.90 -6.51
C GLN A 65 26.89 61.09 -6.26
N THR A 66 27.86 61.24 -7.17
CA THR A 66 29.17 60.57 -7.16
C THR A 66 30.03 61.18 -6.05
N LEU A 67 30.39 60.39 -5.05
CA LEU A 67 31.44 60.69 -4.10
C LEU A 67 32.78 60.11 -4.57
N THR A 68 33.83 60.93 -4.57
CA THR A 68 35.18 60.56 -4.99
C THR A 68 35.73 59.38 -4.16
N PRO A 69 36.36 58.37 -4.78
CA PRO A 69 36.88 57.24 -4.02
C PRO A 69 38.13 57.61 -3.25
N SER A 70 38.12 57.43 -1.92
CA SER A 70 39.27 57.31 -1.07
C SER A 70 39.88 55.95 -1.19
N LEU A 71 41.20 55.84 -1.41
CA LEU A 71 41.91 54.57 -1.51
C LEU A 71 42.01 53.92 -0.11
N THR A 72 41.09 53.07 0.20
CA THR A 72 41.15 52.20 1.38
C THR A 72 41.88 50.92 0.99
N PRO A 73 42.84 50.40 1.78
CA PRO A 73 43.51 49.14 1.46
C PRO A 73 42.49 47.99 1.42
N THR A 74 42.51 47.25 0.34
CA THR A 74 41.66 46.07 0.10
C THR A 74 41.96 45.00 1.17
N PRO A 75 41.01 44.58 1.98
CA PRO A 75 41.22 43.43 2.84
C PRO A 75 41.44 42.17 1.96
N THR A 76 42.51 41.45 2.21
CA THR A 76 42.80 40.16 1.61
C THR A 76 41.68 39.22 2.04
N GLU A 77 40.88 38.76 1.08
CA GLU A 77 39.85 37.77 1.36
C GLU A 77 40.50 36.48 1.82
N THR A 78 40.36 36.19 3.11
CA THR A 78 40.65 34.85 3.64
C THR A 78 39.58 33.92 3.12
N LEU A 79 39.94 32.99 2.24
CA LEU A 79 39.05 31.95 1.75
C LEU A 79 38.53 31.15 2.95
N THR A 80 37.31 31.45 3.37
CA THR A 80 36.60 30.63 4.34
C THR A 80 36.40 29.25 3.71
N PRO A 81 36.85 28.15 4.32
CA PRO A 81 36.65 26.82 3.77
C PRO A 81 35.13 26.59 3.61
N VAL A 82 34.73 26.32 2.38
CA VAL A 82 33.34 25.90 2.07
C VAL A 82 33.07 24.64 2.90
N PRO A 83 31.99 24.63 3.74
CA PRO A 83 31.65 23.42 4.45
C PRO A 83 31.42 22.31 3.41
N THR A 84 32.24 21.27 3.46
CA THR A 84 32.03 20.07 2.69
C THR A 84 30.80 19.40 3.27
N ASP A 85 29.75 19.21 2.44
CA ASP A 85 28.56 18.48 2.83
C ASP A 85 29.01 17.08 3.27
N THR A 86 29.00 16.86 4.58
CA THR A 86 29.22 15.53 5.15
C THR A 86 27.99 14.71 4.77
N LEU A 87 28.14 13.77 3.84
CA LEU A 87 27.08 12.82 3.49
C LEU A 87 26.65 12.13 4.78
N THR A 88 25.50 12.51 5.31
CA THR A 88 24.87 11.77 6.40
C THR A 88 24.61 10.36 5.87
N PRO A 89 25.16 9.31 6.52
CA PRO A 89 24.91 7.95 6.05
C PRO A 89 23.41 7.72 6.01
N SER A 90 22.90 7.31 4.83
CA SER A 90 21.50 6.92 4.68
C SER A 90 21.19 5.82 5.70
N PRO A 91 20.07 5.94 6.46
CA PRO A 91 19.72 4.92 7.41
C PRO A 91 19.64 3.55 6.69
N SER A 92 20.25 2.54 7.29
CA SER A 92 20.16 1.17 6.78
C SER A 92 18.70 0.76 6.65
N ALA A 93 18.32 0.21 5.50
CA ALA A 93 16.97 -0.31 5.31
C ALA A 93 16.67 -1.38 6.39
N PRO A 94 15.45 -1.36 6.98
CA PRO A 94 15.07 -2.38 7.95
C PRO A 94 15.06 -3.77 7.29
N LEU A 95 15.31 -4.81 8.09
CA LEU A 95 15.20 -6.19 7.60
C LEU A 95 13.76 -6.47 7.15
N ALA A 96 13.61 -7.06 5.97
CA ALA A 96 12.31 -7.52 5.48
C ALA A 96 11.67 -8.50 6.47
N GLN A 97 10.40 -8.26 6.83
CA GLN A 97 9.68 -9.15 7.75
C GLN A 97 9.39 -10.51 7.12
N ILE A 98 9.16 -10.55 5.81
CA ILE A 98 8.93 -11.77 5.04
C ILE A 98 9.78 -11.70 3.78
N ARG A 99 10.52 -12.77 3.52
CA ARG A 99 11.28 -12.96 2.29
C ARG A 99 11.06 -14.37 1.77
N ILE A 100 10.51 -14.46 0.57
CA ILE A 100 10.39 -15.74 -0.15
C ILE A 100 11.71 -15.97 -0.87
N ILE A 101 12.41 -17.06 -0.52
CA ILE A 101 13.70 -17.40 -1.12
C ILE A 101 13.47 -18.26 -2.36
N SER A 102 12.49 -19.15 -2.29
CA SER A 102 12.15 -20.09 -3.38
C SER A 102 10.75 -20.66 -3.11
N PRO A 103 9.93 -20.84 -4.15
CA PRO A 103 10.13 -20.47 -5.55
C PRO A 103 10.16 -18.95 -5.75
N GLY A 104 10.64 -18.49 -6.91
CA GLY A 104 10.49 -17.09 -7.33
C GLY A 104 9.16 -16.84 -8.03
N PRO A 105 8.83 -15.56 -8.34
CA PRO A 105 7.58 -15.19 -9.01
C PRO A 105 7.40 -15.91 -10.34
N MET A 106 6.15 -16.35 -10.60
CA MET A 106 5.75 -17.08 -11.81
C MET A 106 6.51 -18.38 -12.07
N SER A 107 7.20 -18.94 -11.07
CA SER A 107 7.79 -20.29 -11.16
C SER A 107 6.71 -21.30 -11.52
N LYS A 108 7.06 -22.26 -12.39
CA LYS A 108 6.23 -23.44 -12.67
C LYS A 108 6.49 -24.49 -11.60
N VAL A 109 5.49 -24.83 -10.82
CA VAL A 109 5.64 -25.72 -9.67
C VAL A 109 4.66 -26.89 -9.75
N THR A 110 5.12 -28.05 -9.30
CA THR A 110 4.30 -29.24 -9.13
C THR A 110 4.04 -29.51 -7.65
N SER A 111 3.07 -30.39 -7.34
CA SER A 111 2.77 -30.76 -5.95
C SER A 111 3.75 -31.82 -5.43
N PRO A 112 4.30 -31.63 -4.21
CA PRO A 112 4.18 -30.50 -3.31
C PRO A 112 5.17 -29.38 -3.60
N ILE A 113 4.74 -28.11 -3.49
CA ILE A 113 5.65 -26.95 -3.59
C ILE A 113 6.67 -26.99 -2.47
N SER A 114 7.94 -26.87 -2.81
CA SER A 114 9.02 -26.70 -1.83
C SER A 114 9.24 -25.20 -1.54
N LEU A 115 8.54 -24.69 -0.52
CA LEU A 115 8.62 -23.29 -0.11
C LEU A 115 9.77 -23.08 0.88
N ARG A 116 10.64 -22.12 0.60
CA ARG A 116 11.71 -21.64 1.48
C ARG A 116 11.51 -20.15 1.73
N ILE A 117 11.43 -19.78 3.01
CA ILE A 117 11.21 -18.40 3.43
C ILE A 117 12.19 -18.02 4.54
N GLN A 118 12.49 -16.73 4.63
CA GLN A 118 13.04 -16.11 5.83
C GLN A 118 11.92 -15.24 6.41
N ILE A 119 11.67 -15.34 7.71
CA ILE A 119 10.55 -14.66 8.34
C ILE A 119 10.91 -14.15 9.73
N VAL A 120 10.53 -12.92 9.99
CA VAL A 120 10.44 -12.33 11.33
C VAL A 120 9.01 -12.51 11.80
N SER A 121 8.77 -13.41 12.74
CA SER A 121 7.41 -13.66 13.21
C SER A 121 6.82 -12.42 13.90
N GLY A 122 5.51 -12.30 13.85
CA GLY A 122 4.76 -11.30 14.63
C GLY A 122 4.67 -11.67 16.11
N GLY A 123 3.94 -10.88 16.88
CA GLY A 123 3.74 -11.10 18.31
C GLY A 123 3.14 -12.46 18.64
N SER A 124 2.25 -12.99 17.79
CA SER A 124 1.63 -14.31 18.00
C SER A 124 2.56 -15.50 17.71
N GLU A 125 3.76 -15.28 17.20
CA GLU A 125 4.69 -16.34 16.75
C GLU A 125 4.08 -17.32 15.71
N LEU A 126 2.90 -17.01 15.18
CA LEU A 126 2.21 -17.83 14.22
C LEU A 126 2.41 -17.29 12.81
N VAL A 127 2.94 -18.14 11.95
CA VAL A 127 3.08 -17.91 10.51
C VAL A 127 2.04 -18.72 9.79
N ARG A 128 1.26 -18.06 8.96
CA ARG A 128 0.25 -18.69 8.12
C ARG A 128 0.69 -18.61 6.66
N VAL A 129 0.63 -19.74 5.98
CA VAL A 129 0.88 -19.85 4.54
C VAL A 129 -0.36 -20.42 3.91
N ASP A 130 -0.99 -19.67 3.02
CA ASP A 130 -2.13 -20.07 2.21
C ASP A 130 -1.68 -20.21 0.75
N LEU A 131 -2.22 -21.20 0.06
CA LEU A 131 -2.16 -21.35 -1.39
C LEU A 131 -3.58 -21.26 -1.94
N GLN A 132 -3.84 -20.29 -2.78
CA GLN A 132 -5.10 -20.10 -3.48
C GLN A 132 -4.94 -20.44 -4.97
N GLY A 133 -5.97 -20.99 -5.58
CA GLY A 133 -6.06 -21.19 -7.02
C GLY A 133 -6.60 -19.96 -7.74
N GLU A 134 -6.65 -20.03 -9.07
CA GLU A 134 -7.07 -18.93 -9.95
C GLU A 134 -8.51 -18.43 -9.71
N ASP A 135 -9.39 -19.31 -9.21
CA ASP A 135 -10.77 -18.99 -8.83
C ASP A 135 -10.91 -18.50 -7.36
N GLY A 136 -9.80 -18.23 -6.68
CA GLY A 136 -9.77 -17.79 -5.29
C GLY A 136 -9.98 -18.90 -4.26
N ARG A 137 -10.19 -20.17 -4.71
CA ARG A 137 -10.35 -21.29 -3.77
C ARG A 137 -9.07 -21.57 -3.00
N LEU A 138 -9.21 -21.86 -1.71
CA LEU A 138 -8.09 -22.29 -0.88
C LEU A 138 -7.69 -23.74 -1.25
N LEU A 139 -6.49 -23.90 -1.81
CA LEU A 139 -5.93 -25.22 -2.17
C LEU A 139 -5.19 -25.85 -0.99
N ALA A 140 -4.45 -25.05 -0.23
CA ALA A 140 -3.72 -25.53 0.93
C ALA A 140 -3.57 -24.43 1.97
N ARG A 141 -3.48 -24.82 3.25
CA ARG A 141 -3.12 -23.95 4.38
C ARG A 141 -2.11 -24.66 5.26
N LYS A 142 -1.05 -23.94 5.60
CA LYS A 142 -0.07 -24.33 6.61
C LYS A 142 -0.01 -23.28 7.70
N LEU A 143 0.08 -23.76 8.94
CA LEU A 143 0.34 -22.96 10.12
C LEU A 143 1.63 -23.46 10.75
N GLU A 144 2.58 -22.56 10.98
CA GLU A 144 3.87 -22.88 11.56
C GLU A 144 4.15 -21.96 12.74
N ARG A 145 4.66 -22.52 13.84
CA ARG A 145 5.15 -21.69 14.95
C ARG A 145 6.61 -21.36 14.73
N VAL A 146 6.89 -20.08 14.67
CA VAL A 146 8.24 -19.57 14.49
C VAL A 146 8.52 -18.60 15.62
N GLN A 147 9.48 -18.96 16.48
CA GLN A 147 9.88 -18.12 17.59
C GLN A 147 10.30 -16.73 17.08
N SER A 148 9.96 -15.67 17.81
CA SER A 148 10.35 -14.31 17.43
C SER A 148 11.87 -14.11 17.61
N TRP A 149 12.54 -13.70 16.54
CA TRP A 149 13.96 -13.37 16.52
C TRP A 149 14.23 -12.19 15.59
N PRO A 150 14.98 -11.17 16.04
CA PRO A 150 15.21 -9.97 15.23
C PRO A 150 15.87 -10.21 13.87
N GLY A 151 16.69 -11.26 13.75
CA GLY A 151 17.34 -11.66 12.49
C GLY A 151 16.47 -12.52 11.57
N GLY A 152 15.27 -12.88 12.02
CA GLY A 152 14.38 -13.79 11.31
C GLY A 152 14.87 -15.25 11.30
N TYR A 153 13.97 -16.15 11.00
CA TYR A 153 14.24 -17.59 10.86
C TYR A 153 14.08 -18.03 9.42
N TYR A 154 14.90 -19.00 9.03
CA TYR A 154 14.75 -19.73 7.78
C TYR A 154 13.82 -20.91 8.01
N VAL A 155 12.72 -20.94 7.27
CA VAL A 155 11.71 -21.99 7.32
C VAL A 155 11.63 -22.64 5.95
N SER A 156 11.60 -23.97 5.94
CA SER A 156 11.37 -24.76 4.73
C SER A 156 10.18 -25.66 4.94
N MET A 157 9.23 -25.62 4.04
CA MET A 157 8.02 -26.44 4.13
C MET A 157 7.58 -26.96 2.76
N LYS A 158 6.84 -28.06 2.80
CA LYS A 158 6.18 -28.61 1.62
C LYS A 158 4.67 -28.30 1.68
N ILE A 159 4.13 -27.77 0.58
CA ILE A 159 2.72 -27.41 0.44
C ILE A 159 2.12 -28.34 -0.61
N PRO A 160 1.41 -29.39 -0.21
CA PRO A 160 0.69 -30.24 -1.16
C PRO A 160 -0.51 -29.50 -1.69
N PHE A 161 -0.81 -29.67 -2.98
CA PHE A 161 -1.98 -29.11 -3.64
C PHE A 161 -2.46 -30.06 -4.73
N GLU A 162 -3.69 -29.82 -5.18
CA GLU A 162 -4.30 -30.50 -6.30
C GLU A 162 -4.99 -29.48 -7.20
N VAL A 163 -4.69 -29.52 -8.49
CA VAL A 163 -5.32 -28.69 -9.51
C VAL A 163 -5.92 -29.59 -10.59
N ARG A 164 -7.09 -29.19 -11.10
CA ARG A 164 -7.83 -29.96 -12.11
C ARG A 164 -7.39 -29.64 -13.53
N ALA A 165 -7.00 -28.39 -13.75
CA ALA A 165 -6.46 -27.94 -15.03
C ALA A 165 -5.02 -28.44 -15.22
N ALA A 166 -4.54 -28.51 -16.45
CA ALA A 166 -3.15 -28.83 -16.73
C ALA A 166 -2.19 -27.82 -16.08
N ALA A 167 -2.61 -26.55 -16.06
CA ALA A 167 -1.95 -25.46 -15.36
C ALA A 167 -2.98 -24.41 -14.94
N GLU A 168 -2.75 -23.75 -13.79
CA GLU A 168 -3.51 -22.57 -13.35
C GLU A 168 -2.60 -21.64 -12.54
N VAL A 169 -2.95 -20.35 -12.49
CA VAL A 169 -2.24 -19.39 -11.65
C VAL A 169 -2.62 -19.65 -10.19
N GLY A 170 -1.63 -19.73 -9.32
CA GLY A 170 -1.83 -19.79 -7.88
C GLY A 170 -1.21 -18.60 -7.17
N LEU A 171 -1.80 -18.22 -6.04
CA LEU A 171 -1.27 -17.20 -5.14
C LEU A 171 -0.81 -17.87 -3.84
N ILE A 172 0.49 -17.81 -3.57
CA ILE A 172 1.06 -18.16 -2.26
C ILE A 172 1.01 -16.88 -1.42
N THR A 173 0.33 -16.93 -0.27
CA THR A 173 0.27 -15.82 0.68
C THR A 173 0.89 -16.23 2.00
N ILE A 174 1.88 -15.47 2.48
CA ILE A 174 2.52 -15.67 3.77
C ILE A 174 2.15 -14.50 4.66
N SER A 175 1.66 -14.78 5.85
CA SER A 175 1.24 -13.73 6.78
C SER A 175 1.65 -14.03 8.22
N THR A 176 1.90 -12.95 8.97
CA THR A 176 2.13 -12.95 10.40
C THR A 176 1.05 -12.17 11.11
N LYS A 177 0.83 -12.46 12.39
CA LYS A 177 -0.15 -11.77 13.21
C LYS A 177 0.48 -11.17 14.45
N ASP A 178 -0.14 -10.11 14.96
CA ASP A 178 0.19 -9.54 16.25
C ASP A 178 -0.54 -10.25 17.40
N ASP A 179 -0.33 -9.77 18.63
CA ASP A 179 -0.95 -10.32 19.85
C ASP A 179 -2.48 -10.13 19.89
N PHE A 180 -3.03 -9.28 19.02
CA PHE A 180 -4.46 -9.03 18.87
C PHE A 180 -5.08 -9.77 17.69
N ASP A 181 -4.39 -10.78 17.14
CA ASP A 181 -4.81 -11.57 15.95
C ASP A 181 -5.01 -10.76 14.66
N ARG A 182 -4.47 -9.52 14.59
CA ARG A 182 -4.49 -8.68 13.38
C ARG A 182 -3.29 -9.03 12.50
N THR A 183 -3.47 -9.00 11.19
CA THR A 183 -2.37 -9.21 10.25
C THR A 183 -1.31 -8.12 10.44
N GLN A 184 -0.09 -8.51 10.75
CA GLN A 184 1.04 -7.62 10.96
C GLN A 184 1.82 -7.37 9.68
N SER A 185 2.11 -8.42 8.94
CA SER A 185 2.67 -8.35 7.61
C SER A 185 2.14 -9.48 6.74
N GLN A 186 2.09 -9.23 5.45
CA GLN A 186 1.68 -10.21 4.45
C GLN A 186 2.46 -9.98 3.16
N LEU A 187 2.87 -11.07 2.55
CA LEU A 187 3.51 -11.09 1.25
C LEU A 187 2.87 -12.16 0.39
N GLY A 188 2.32 -11.75 -0.74
CA GLY A 188 1.79 -12.62 -1.78
C GLY A 188 2.78 -12.81 -2.92
N MET A 189 2.73 -13.95 -3.56
CA MET A 189 3.52 -14.23 -4.74
C MET A 189 2.77 -15.19 -5.67
N ARG A 190 2.68 -14.85 -6.95
CA ARG A 190 2.05 -15.70 -7.96
C ARG A 190 3.00 -16.76 -8.49
N VAL A 191 2.49 -17.95 -8.65
CA VAL A 191 3.18 -19.11 -9.25
C VAL A 191 2.25 -19.76 -10.28
N LEU A 192 2.81 -20.54 -11.20
CA LEU A 192 2.04 -21.36 -12.11
C LEU A 192 1.98 -22.81 -11.55
N LEU A 193 0.82 -23.21 -11.11
CA LEU A 193 0.55 -24.54 -10.56
C LEU A 193 0.34 -25.53 -11.71
N LEU A 194 1.11 -26.60 -11.72
CA LEU A 194 1.01 -27.66 -12.75
C LEU A 194 0.45 -28.94 -12.13
N SER A 195 -0.53 -29.54 -12.79
CA SER A 195 -0.98 -30.89 -12.43
C SER A 195 0.03 -31.97 -12.88
N ILE A 196 0.66 -31.75 -14.02
CA ILE A 196 1.68 -32.62 -14.63
C ILE A 196 2.68 -31.72 -15.35
N GLY A 197 3.96 -32.09 -15.32
CA GLY A 197 4.98 -31.39 -16.08
C GLY A 197 6.30 -31.29 -15.35
N ALA A 198 7.24 -30.60 -15.95
CA ALA A 198 8.54 -30.30 -15.34
C ALA A 198 8.47 -28.97 -14.58
N GLU A 199 9.07 -28.94 -13.40
CA GLU A 199 9.23 -27.72 -12.63
C GLU A 199 10.25 -26.79 -13.33
N GLU A 200 9.96 -25.50 -13.27
CA GLU A 200 10.87 -24.45 -13.70
C GLU A 200 10.87 -23.36 -12.63
N ILE A 201 11.88 -23.40 -11.78
CA ILE A 201 11.98 -22.52 -10.63
C ILE A 201 12.74 -21.26 -11.02
N THR A 202 12.08 -20.11 -10.95
CA THR A 202 12.72 -18.80 -11.04
C THR A 202 13.59 -18.63 -9.77
N PRO A 203 14.88 -18.30 -9.89
CA PRO A 203 15.79 -18.31 -8.74
C PRO A 203 15.51 -17.24 -7.70
N GLU A 204 14.95 -16.10 -8.12
CA GLU A 204 14.71 -14.98 -7.24
C GLU A 204 13.30 -15.07 -6.63
N GLY A 205 13.26 -15.05 -5.30
CA GLY A 205 12.03 -14.92 -4.54
C GLY A 205 11.58 -13.46 -4.43
N ASP A 206 10.69 -13.20 -3.50
CA ASP A 206 10.16 -11.84 -3.23
C ASP A 206 10.38 -11.44 -1.77
N SER A 207 10.22 -10.15 -1.46
CA SER A 207 10.54 -9.57 -0.16
C SER A 207 9.51 -8.54 0.28
N SER A 208 9.22 -8.50 1.57
CA SER A 208 8.38 -7.47 2.18
C SER A 208 9.07 -6.11 2.35
N GLU A 209 10.29 -5.93 1.86
CA GLU A 209 10.95 -4.62 1.80
C GLU A 209 10.34 -3.67 0.77
N ARG A 210 9.26 -4.04 0.11
CA ARG A 210 8.54 -3.21 -0.85
C ARG A 210 8.00 -1.91 -0.25
N ALA A 211 7.74 -1.86 1.05
CA ALA A 211 7.35 -0.65 1.76
C ALA A 211 8.34 -0.33 2.89
N VAL A 212 8.73 0.92 2.98
CA VAL A 212 9.48 1.45 4.11
C VAL A 212 8.90 2.81 4.49
N PHE A 213 8.50 2.98 5.75
CA PHE A 213 8.12 4.27 6.29
C PHE A 213 9.35 5.01 6.84
N TYR A 214 9.54 6.25 6.44
CA TYR A 214 10.54 7.15 7.02
C TYR A 214 9.95 7.98 8.15
N THR A 215 8.70 8.41 7.98
CA THR A 215 7.85 9.05 8.98
C THR A 215 6.46 8.39 8.96
N PRO A 216 5.84 8.11 10.10
CA PRO A 216 6.26 8.40 11.48
C PRO A 216 7.42 7.49 11.89
N PRO A 217 8.34 8.02 12.70
CA PRO A 217 9.64 7.38 12.87
C PRO A 217 9.64 6.14 13.75
N ARG A 218 8.73 5.92 14.69
CA ARG A 218 8.80 4.78 15.62
C ARG A 218 7.48 4.52 16.35
N LYS A 219 7.34 3.32 16.92
CA LYS A 219 6.27 2.86 17.81
C LYS A 219 5.90 3.85 18.93
N ASP A 220 6.86 4.62 19.44
CA ASP A 220 6.65 5.56 20.53
C ASP A 220 6.56 7.03 20.04
N ALA A 221 6.41 7.25 18.75
CA ALA A 221 6.29 8.60 18.20
C ALA A 221 5.00 9.24 18.71
N PHE A 222 5.12 10.46 19.24
CA PHE A 222 3.99 11.25 19.70
C PHE A 222 3.32 11.92 18.51
N VAL A 223 2.11 11.49 18.18
CA VAL A 223 1.28 12.04 17.10
C VAL A 223 0.03 12.63 17.69
N GLN A 224 -0.27 13.90 17.38
CA GLN A 224 -1.43 14.64 17.86
C GLN A 224 -2.00 15.55 16.78
N GLY A 225 -3.21 16.07 17.00
CA GLY A 225 -3.83 17.06 16.14
C GLY A 225 -4.63 16.47 14.98
N GLY A 226 -4.97 15.20 15.02
CA GLY A 226 -5.90 14.58 14.07
C GLY A 226 -5.35 14.34 12.66
N VAL A 227 -4.05 14.58 12.42
CA VAL A 227 -3.40 14.34 11.12
C VAL A 227 -2.04 13.70 11.34
N LEU A 228 -1.81 12.55 10.69
CA LEU A 228 -0.54 11.86 10.67
C LEU A 228 0.18 12.16 9.34
N ASN A 229 1.39 12.69 9.41
CA ASN A 229 2.28 12.79 8.25
C ASN A 229 2.96 11.46 8.03
N VAL A 230 2.94 10.95 6.80
CA VAL A 230 3.58 9.70 6.39
C VAL A 230 4.45 9.95 5.19
N GLU A 231 5.72 9.62 5.33
CA GLU A 231 6.68 9.63 4.23
C GLU A 231 7.30 8.25 4.12
N GLY A 232 7.61 7.84 2.92
CA GLY A 232 8.18 6.54 2.70
C GLY A 232 8.53 6.27 1.24
N ARG A 233 8.87 5.03 0.98
CA ARG A 233 9.01 4.48 -0.37
C ARG A 233 8.14 3.24 -0.50
N TYR A 234 7.70 3.01 -1.71
CA TYR A 234 6.92 1.83 -2.06
C TYR A 234 7.29 1.32 -3.46
N LEU A 235 7.37 0.01 -3.61
CA LEU A 235 7.56 -0.71 -4.87
C LEU A 235 6.24 -1.44 -5.20
N PRO A 236 5.38 -0.90 -6.08
CA PRO A 236 4.08 -1.49 -6.38
C PRO A 236 4.18 -2.88 -7.01
N TYR A 237 3.17 -3.71 -6.80
CA TYR A 237 3.01 -4.99 -7.48
C TYR A 237 2.24 -4.87 -8.79
N ASN A 238 1.27 -3.95 -8.82
CA ASN A 238 0.31 -3.74 -9.89
C ASN A 238 -0.17 -2.28 -9.84
N ASP A 239 -1.10 -1.93 -10.71
CA ASP A 239 -1.67 -0.58 -10.79
C ASP A 239 -2.88 -0.38 -9.83
N GLU A 240 -3.19 -1.35 -8.96
CA GLU A 240 -4.24 -1.18 -7.94
C GLU A 240 -3.83 -0.14 -6.91
N PRO A 241 -4.78 0.66 -6.40
CA PRO A 241 -4.51 1.67 -5.40
C PRO A 241 -3.88 1.08 -4.14
N VAL A 242 -2.95 1.81 -3.55
CA VAL A 242 -2.37 1.47 -2.26
C VAL A 242 -3.12 2.19 -1.16
N ILE A 243 -3.54 1.45 -0.15
CA ILE A 243 -4.33 1.98 0.96
C ILE A 243 -3.43 2.13 2.18
N LEU A 244 -3.35 3.36 2.70
CA LEU A 244 -2.83 3.65 4.03
C LEU A 244 -4.00 3.72 5.01
N GLU A 245 -3.97 2.88 6.03
CA GLU A 245 -5.06 2.74 7.00
C GLU A 245 -4.51 2.77 8.43
N LEU A 246 -5.19 3.47 9.32
CA LEU A 246 -4.93 3.46 10.74
C LEU A 246 -5.99 2.60 11.42
N LEU A 247 -5.55 1.48 12.00
CA LEU A 247 -6.40 0.54 12.73
C LEU A 247 -6.14 0.65 14.23
N ASP A 248 -7.20 0.80 15.03
CA ASP A 248 -7.09 0.70 16.48
C ASP A 248 -6.85 -0.77 16.93
N GLN A 249 -6.71 -0.99 18.23
CA GLN A 249 -6.51 -2.33 18.79
C GLN A 249 -7.70 -3.28 18.54
N GLY A 250 -8.89 -2.72 18.38
CA GLY A 250 -10.10 -3.48 18.03
C GLY A 250 -10.22 -3.80 16.53
N GLY A 251 -9.29 -3.33 15.69
CA GLY A 251 -9.34 -3.48 14.25
C GLY A 251 -10.26 -2.49 13.55
N LYS A 252 -10.74 -1.44 14.26
CA LYS A 252 -11.55 -0.39 13.66
C LYS A 252 -10.66 0.63 12.95
N THR A 253 -11.05 1.02 11.73
CA THR A 253 -10.40 2.10 10.99
C THR A 253 -10.67 3.45 11.65
N VAL A 254 -9.61 4.13 12.08
CA VAL A 254 -9.65 5.47 12.68
C VAL A 254 -9.08 6.53 11.75
N GLY A 255 -8.44 6.14 10.66
CA GLY A 255 -7.94 7.02 9.60
C GLY A 255 -7.67 6.25 8.31
N LEU A 256 -7.80 6.91 7.17
CA LEU A 256 -7.62 6.29 5.85
C LEU A 256 -7.11 7.30 4.82
N ARG A 257 -6.22 6.83 3.95
CA ARG A 257 -5.74 7.53 2.75
C ARG A 257 -5.53 6.52 1.62
N VAL A 258 -5.96 6.87 0.43
CA VAL A 258 -5.67 6.12 -0.80
C VAL A 258 -4.55 6.81 -1.54
N LEU A 259 -3.59 6.04 -2.05
CA LEU A 259 -2.46 6.48 -2.85
C LEU A 259 -2.49 5.77 -4.19
N ASP A 260 -2.29 6.52 -5.26
CA ASP A 260 -2.17 5.98 -6.61
C ASP A 260 -0.69 6.01 -7.01
N PHE A 261 -0.15 4.86 -7.35
CA PHE A 261 1.18 4.70 -7.91
C PHE A 261 1.06 4.25 -9.37
N THR A 262 1.96 4.71 -10.22
CA THR A 262 1.96 4.33 -11.63
C THR A 262 3.19 3.50 -11.96
N GLY A 263 2.97 2.35 -12.58
CA GLY A 263 4.05 1.43 -12.95
C GLY A 263 4.56 0.61 -11.76
N THR A 264 5.64 -0.12 -11.99
CA THR A 264 6.21 -1.11 -11.06
C THR A 264 7.59 -0.71 -10.52
N ASP A 265 8.01 0.53 -10.73
CA ASP A 265 9.26 1.06 -10.18
C ASP A 265 9.08 1.57 -8.75
N GLU A 266 10.15 1.58 -7.97
CA GLU A 266 10.15 2.13 -6.62
C GLU A 266 9.88 3.64 -6.65
N GLN A 267 8.93 4.10 -5.85
CA GLN A 267 8.50 5.48 -5.76
C GLN A 267 8.55 5.99 -4.33
N LEU A 268 9.00 7.21 -4.16
CA LEU A 268 8.91 7.95 -2.91
C LEU A 268 7.51 8.57 -2.80
N PHE A 269 6.96 8.57 -1.60
CA PHE A 269 5.70 9.24 -1.32
C PHE A 269 5.77 10.08 -0.04
N SER A 270 5.01 11.17 -0.03
CA SER A 270 4.74 12.00 1.14
C SER A 270 3.26 12.33 1.15
N THR A 271 2.58 12.01 2.24
CA THR A 271 1.13 12.18 2.36
C THR A 271 0.70 12.42 3.80
N THR A 272 -0.58 12.75 3.97
CA THR A 272 -1.21 12.89 5.28
C THR A 272 -2.36 11.94 5.43
N VAL A 273 -2.48 11.29 6.59
CA VAL A 273 -3.62 10.45 6.95
C VAL A 273 -4.42 11.16 8.05
N PRO A 274 -5.60 11.71 7.73
CA PRO A 274 -6.46 12.27 8.77
C PRO A 274 -6.98 11.13 9.65
N TYR A 275 -7.03 11.37 10.98
CA TYR A 275 -7.54 10.40 11.93
C TYR A 275 -8.41 11.04 13.00
N LYS A 276 -9.21 10.21 13.70
CA LYS A 276 -10.02 10.65 14.81
C LYS A 276 -9.99 9.62 15.93
N VAL A 277 -9.44 10.03 17.07
CA VAL A 277 -9.45 9.28 18.33
C VAL A 277 -9.94 10.19 19.45
N SER A 278 -10.58 9.64 20.48
CA SER A 278 -11.09 10.39 21.63
C SER A 278 -10.16 10.37 22.82
N GLU A 279 -9.21 9.44 22.83
CA GLU A 279 -8.22 9.22 23.88
C GLU A 279 -6.92 8.70 23.27
N PRO A 280 -5.79 8.74 23.99
CA PRO A 280 -4.54 8.16 23.49
C PRO A 280 -4.76 6.70 23.08
N THR A 281 -4.54 6.40 21.82
CA THR A 281 -4.88 5.12 21.21
C THR A 281 -3.64 4.52 20.53
N MET A 282 -3.25 3.32 20.96
CA MET A 282 -2.27 2.54 20.24
C MET A 282 -2.93 2.03 18.94
N ALA A 283 -2.45 2.52 17.82
CA ALA A 283 -2.95 2.16 16.49
C ALA A 283 -1.86 1.45 15.68
N ARG A 284 -2.26 0.86 14.59
CA ARG A 284 -1.37 0.29 13.59
C ARG A 284 -1.55 1.05 12.27
N LEU A 285 -0.49 1.68 11.79
CA LEU A 285 -0.43 2.20 10.44
C LEU A 285 -0.18 1.02 9.51
N VAL A 286 -1.09 0.77 8.59
CA VAL A 286 -1.07 -0.31 7.63
C VAL A 286 -0.96 0.29 6.23
N LEU A 287 -0.01 -0.19 5.44
CA LEU A 287 0.03 -0.01 4.00
C LEU A 287 -0.33 -1.34 3.36
N ARG A 288 -1.34 -1.35 2.51
CA ARG A 288 -1.77 -2.57 1.81
C ARG A 288 -2.09 -2.30 0.35
N GLN A 289 -1.88 -3.32 -0.48
CA GLN A 289 -2.25 -3.34 -1.89
C GLN A 289 -3.00 -4.62 -2.19
N ASP A 290 -4.08 -4.50 -2.94
CA ASP A 290 -4.88 -5.64 -3.37
C ASP A 290 -4.23 -6.34 -4.57
N ASP A 291 -4.52 -7.62 -4.75
CA ASP A 291 -4.14 -8.33 -5.95
C ASP A 291 -5.11 -7.95 -7.09
N ASP A 292 -4.60 -7.73 -8.31
CA ASP A 292 -5.40 -7.31 -9.48
C ASP A 292 -6.14 -8.47 -10.17
N ARG A 293 -6.00 -9.72 -9.69
CA ARG A 293 -6.61 -10.92 -10.28
C ARG A 293 -7.36 -11.79 -9.29
N LEU A 294 -6.88 -11.84 -8.06
CA LEU A 294 -7.43 -12.70 -7.02
C LEU A 294 -7.89 -11.86 -5.84
N ASP A 295 -9.00 -12.25 -5.23
CA ASP A 295 -9.50 -11.56 -4.05
C ASP A 295 -8.50 -11.64 -2.88
N GLY A 296 -8.13 -10.49 -2.35
CA GLY A 296 -7.24 -10.38 -1.19
C GLY A 296 -6.04 -9.46 -1.40
N TYR A 297 -5.27 -9.31 -0.33
CA TYR A 297 -4.07 -8.47 -0.36
C TYR A 297 -2.89 -9.23 -0.92
N ILE A 298 -2.23 -8.68 -1.93
CA ILE A 298 -0.93 -9.21 -2.37
C ILE A 298 0.19 -8.74 -1.43
N TYR A 299 0.02 -7.58 -0.81
CA TYR A 299 1.01 -7.03 0.10
C TYR A 299 0.35 -6.30 1.27
N LEU A 300 0.93 -6.46 2.46
CA LEU A 300 0.60 -5.68 3.64
C LEU A 300 1.85 -5.49 4.51
N TYR A 301 2.12 -4.24 4.85
CA TYR A 301 3.16 -3.85 5.79
C TYR A 301 2.53 -2.98 6.89
N SER A 302 2.90 -3.19 8.14
CA SER A 302 2.34 -2.41 9.21
C SER A 302 3.35 -2.04 10.29
N GLN A 303 3.09 -0.90 10.93
CA GLN A 303 3.88 -0.35 12.01
C GLN A 303 2.96 0.16 13.13
N GLU A 304 3.29 -0.11 14.39
CA GLU A 304 2.58 0.45 15.53
C GLU A 304 2.89 1.93 15.73
N ILE A 305 1.90 2.70 16.17
CA ILE A 305 1.99 4.14 16.43
C ILE A 305 1.02 4.54 17.52
N LEU A 306 1.41 5.50 18.37
CA LEU A 306 0.54 6.08 19.40
C LEU A 306 -0.11 7.37 18.86
N LEU A 307 -1.43 7.33 18.71
CA LEU A 307 -2.24 8.48 18.31
C LEU A 307 -2.84 9.16 19.52
N ASN A 308 -2.77 10.49 19.54
CA ASN A 308 -3.43 11.33 20.56
C ASN A 308 -4.49 12.20 19.87
N PRO A 309 -5.54 12.59 20.60
CA PRO A 309 -6.59 13.49 20.10
C PRO A 309 -6.08 14.80 19.53
#